data_bf0542358f885ac748a0b95378bfff7e
#
_entry.id   bf0542358f885ac748a0b95378bfff7e
#
_cell.length_a   1.000
_cell.length_b   1.000
_cell.length_c   1.000
_cell.angle_alpha   90.00
_cell.angle_beta   90.00
_cell.angle_gamma   90.00
#
_symmetry.space_group_name_H-M   'P 1'
#
loop_
_entity.id
_entity.type
_entity.pdbx_description
1 polymer ?
#
loop_
_entity_poly.entity_id
_entity_poly.type
_entity_poly.pdbx_seq_one_letter_code
_entity_poly.pdbx_strand_id
1 'polypeptide(L)'
;MKTLFKITALMLITSLPVQSQIKEIFKKSYDATNLKNLVLDLEGTFVDIRASDDNKVHFDYTIEFENYSSKEIDEILKVIKPESQIVNDKLEFKSKGNNISGEVTYSIETLYGITFEGDYINFKEPTTKMFRKSKQYFLEINSSSRGKSLKEYLKNLREIDDKGEKRKINSKHVKILRTNFTIKIPSHLNIRLMAVNSNMTFKLDLESQINVNARNTDLKFQSIQNPLNNFDIVNGSFRSNTLNRGSYKFTHVDEVQIAEIKNLTIDSEFTTTKIGEIGEGVKIVDFNSKFWIHNFSNDFGIFFMNTEYSEINLFYPEGIDYYIETFGHDTFHNVGFTSADIPASRKNESSKMMVIGEETSPNKIQINAVHGIIRFAEDFIELEE
;
A
#
# COMPACT_ATOMS: atom_id res chain seq x y z
N MET A 1 33.56 48.17 28.65
CA MET A 1 33.03 47.87 27.31
C MET A 1 33.61 46.63 26.61
N LYS A 2 34.92 46.36 26.68
CA LYS A 2 35.52 45.19 26.01
C LYS A 2 35.12 43.81 26.58
N THR A 3 34.74 43.72 27.85
CA THR A 3 34.32 42.47 28.52
C THR A 3 32.88 42.12 28.24
N LEU A 4 32.00 43.11 28.08
CA LEU A 4 30.59 42.89 27.73
C LEU A 4 30.43 42.33 26.31
N PHE A 5 31.30 42.76 25.37
CA PHE A 5 31.28 42.27 23.97
C PHE A 5 31.71 40.81 23.83
N LYS A 6 32.61 40.34 24.71
CA LYS A 6 33.03 38.91 24.74
C LYS A 6 31.95 37.99 25.28
N ILE A 7 31.15 38.44 26.23
CA ILE A 7 30.05 37.64 26.80
C ILE A 7 28.89 37.57 25.79
N THR A 8 28.59 38.66 25.07
CA THR A 8 27.55 38.68 24.03
C THR A 8 27.94 37.82 22.83
N ALA A 9 29.21 37.80 22.44
CA ALA A 9 29.69 36.91 21.35
C ALA A 9 29.69 35.43 21.79
N LEU A 10 29.92 35.11 23.07
CA LEU A 10 29.87 33.74 23.57
C LEU A 10 28.43 33.23 23.70
N MET A 11 27.44 34.09 24.01
CA MET A 11 26.02 33.72 24.04
C MET A 11 25.41 33.53 22.62
N LEU A 12 25.95 34.15 21.60
CA LEU A 12 25.51 33.97 20.21
C LEU A 12 25.96 32.62 19.59
N ILE A 13 26.99 31.99 20.17
CA ILE A 13 27.51 30.69 19.70
C ILE A 13 26.69 29.51 20.25
N THR A 14 25.94 29.70 21.34
CA THR A 14 25.18 28.60 22.00
C THR A 14 23.75 28.40 21.47
N SER A 15 23.28 29.22 20.58
CA SER A 15 21.99 29.05 19.90
C SER A 15 22.16 28.66 18.44
N LEU A 16 22.98 27.64 18.16
CA LEU A 16 22.92 27.00 16.86
C LEU A 16 21.55 26.33 16.74
N PRO A 17 20.72 26.74 15.78
CA PRO A 17 19.49 26.00 15.51
C PRO A 17 19.91 24.58 15.19
N VAL A 18 19.16 23.61 15.67
CA VAL A 18 19.27 22.22 15.26
C VAL A 18 19.17 22.23 13.73
N GLN A 19 20.30 22.12 13.06
CA GLN A 19 20.36 22.12 11.62
C GLN A 19 20.00 20.74 11.14
N SER A 20 18.91 20.65 10.41
CA SER A 20 18.61 19.51 9.57
C SER A 20 19.76 19.28 8.59
N GLN A 21 20.27 18.05 8.53
CA GLN A 21 21.35 17.67 7.62
C GLN A 21 20.78 16.87 6.47
N ILE A 22 20.92 17.39 5.24
CA ILE A 22 20.53 16.68 4.04
C ILE A 22 21.76 15.95 3.47
N LYS A 23 21.61 14.67 3.21
CA LYS A 23 22.63 13.83 2.55
C LYS A 23 22.13 13.38 1.20
N GLU A 24 22.89 13.66 0.16
CA GLU A 24 22.68 13.09 -1.17
C GLU A 24 23.22 11.66 -1.16
N ILE A 25 22.31 10.69 -1.38
CA ILE A 25 22.64 9.27 -1.38
C ILE A 25 22.98 8.80 -2.79
N PHE A 26 22.15 9.22 -3.74
CA PHE A 26 22.34 8.85 -5.14
C PHE A 26 21.62 9.85 -6.05
N LYS A 27 22.36 10.44 -6.99
CA LYS A 27 21.79 11.34 -7.98
C LYS A 27 22.43 11.08 -9.33
N LYS A 28 21.70 10.45 -10.24
CA LYS A 28 22.18 10.12 -11.60
C LYS A 28 21.04 10.14 -12.60
N SER A 29 21.41 10.38 -13.86
CA SER A 29 20.52 10.33 -15.00
C SER A 29 21.13 9.47 -16.10
N TYR A 30 20.30 8.64 -16.75
CA TYR A 30 20.71 7.72 -17.81
C TYR A 30 19.87 7.97 -19.05
N ASP A 31 20.53 8.13 -20.19
CA ASP A 31 19.85 8.19 -21.49
C ASP A 31 19.15 6.85 -21.76
N ALA A 32 17.86 6.93 -22.05
CA ALA A 32 17.02 5.76 -22.27
C ALA A 32 16.76 5.46 -23.76
N THR A 33 17.37 6.20 -24.68
CA THR A 33 17.13 6.06 -26.13
C THR A 33 17.32 4.62 -26.63
N ASN A 34 18.31 3.91 -26.11
CA ASN A 34 18.62 2.52 -26.48
C ASN A 34 18.21 1.49 -25.43
N LEU A 35 17.56 1.93 -24.35
CA LEU A 35 17.09 1.04 -23.29
C LEU A 35 15.69 0.52 -23.63
N LYS A 36 15.45 -0.75 -23.33
CA LYS A 36 14.13 -1.39 -23.41
C LYS A 36 13.58 -1.73 -22.04
N ASN A 37 14.46 -1.96 -21.07
CA ASN A 37 14.09 -2.48 -19.78
C ASN A 37 14.73 -1.68 -18.64
N LEU A 38 13.94 -1.44 -17.59
CA LEU A 38 14.39 -0.97 -16.30
C LEU A 38 14.18 -2.08 -15.27
N VAL A 39 15.25 -2.49 -14.60
CA VAL A 39 15.20 -3.46 -13.50
C VAL A 39 15.44 -2.73 -12.20
N LEU A 40 14.48 -2.79 -11.29
CA LEU A 40 14.53 -2.23 -9.96
C LEU A 40 14.57 -3.37 -8.93
N ASP A 41 15.63 -3.41 -8.11
CA ASP A 41 15.79 -4.35 -7.00
C ASP A 41 15.92 -3.53 -5.71
N LEU A 42 14.80 -3.43 -4.95
CA LEU A 42 14.63 -2.50 -3.86
C LEU A 42 14.30 -3.22 -2.56
N GLU A 43 15.07 -2.99 -1.51
CA GLU A 43 14.87 -3.55 -0.18
C GLU A 43 14.83 -2.45 0.86
N GLY A 44 13.78 -2.42 1.70
CA GLY A 44 13.64 -1.50 2.83
C GLY A 44 13.65 -0.02 2.41
N THR A 45 12.96 0.32 1.30
CA THR A 45 12.99 1.67 0.73
C THR A 45 11.59 2.28 0.63
N PHE A 46 11.51 3.61 0.72
CA PHE A 46 10.35 4.40 0.35
C PHE A 46 10.64 5.12 -0.96
N VAL A 47 9.83 4.89 -2.01
CA VAL A 47 10.13 5.38 -3.37
C VAL A 47 8.88 5.92 -4.08
N ASP A 48 9.01 7.13 -4.66
CA ASP A 48 8.08 7.70 -5.62
C ASP A 48 8.56 7.46 -7.05
N ILE A 49 7.75 6.81 -7.87
CA ILE A 49 8.04 6.61 -9.30
C ILE A 49 7.13 7.52 -10.12
N ARG A 50 7.70 8.31 -11.01
CA ARG A 50 7.01 9.33 -11.79
C ARG A 50 7.37 9.24 -13.27
N ALA A 51 6.54 9.83 -14.12
CA ALA A 51 6.90 10.00 -15.53
C ALA A 51 8.11 10.91 -15.68
N SER A 52 8.98 10.60 -16.65
CA SER A 52 10.07 11.47 -17.08
C SER A 52 9.57 12.39 -18.19
N ASP A 53 9.93 13.67 -18.13
CA ASP A 53 9.60 14.66 -19.14
C ASP A 53 10.57 14.64 -20.34
N ASP A 54 11.68 13.92 -20.19
CA ASP A 54 12.70 13.70 -21.21
C ASP A 54 12.94 12.19 -21.41
N ASN A 55 13.74 11.84 -22.40
CA ASN A 55 14.03 10.43 -22.69
C ASN A 55 15.16 9.88 -21.79
N LYS A 56 15.10 10.16 -20.48
CA LYS A 56 16.09 9.70 -19.50
C LYS A 56 15.41 9.08 -18.27
N VAL A 57 16.10 8.11 -17.67
CA VAL A 57 15.79 7.65 -16.33
C VAL A 57 16.57 8.49 -15.32
N HIS A 58 15.87 9.14 -14.40
CA HIS A 58 16.49 9.95 -13.34
C HIS A 58 16.29 9.28 -11.99
N PHE A 59 17.35 9.23 -11.21
CA PHE A 59 17.34 8.86 -9.81
C PHE A 59 17.73 10.06 -8.98
N ASP A 60 16.91 10.40 -7.98
CA ASP A 60 17.18 11.44 -7.00
C ASP A 60 16.84 10.88 -5.61
N TYR A 61 17.86 10.50 -4.84
CA TYR A 61 17.75 9.91 -3.52
C TYR A 61 18.50 10.74 -2.51
N THR A 62 17.76 11.39 -1.62
CA THR A 62 18.29 12.18 -0.51
C THR A 62 17.65 11.74 0.80
N ILE A 63 18.39 11.91 1.90
CA ILE A 63 17.88 11.70 3.25
C ILE A 63 18.17 12.94 4.08
N GLU A 64 17.14 13.44 4.74
CA GLU A 64 17.23 14.54 5.69
C GLU A 64 17.20 13.99 7.11
N PHE A 65 18.18 14.39 7.93
CA PHE A 65 18.34 13.99 9.31
C PHE A 65 18.11 15.17 10.25
N GLU A 66 17.20 15.05 11.20
CA GLU A 66 16.96 16.03 12.25
C GLU A 66 17.27 15.41 13.62
N ASN A 67 18.12 16.05 14.42
CA ASN A 67 18.61 15.61 15.73
C ASN A 67 19.47 14.32 15.75
N TYR A 68 20.05 13.93 14.64
CA TYR A 68 21.02 12.85 14.57
C TYR A 68 22.45 13.39 14.75
N SER A 69 23.28 12.67 15.49
CA SER A 69 24.71 12.90 15.52
C SER A 69 25.39 12.43 14.23
N SER A 70 26.55 13.01 13.91
CA SER A 70 27.31 12.58 12.72
C SER A 70 27.63 11.08 12.73
N LYS A 71 27.92 10.51 13.90
CA LYS A 71 28.19 9.07 14.03
C LYS A 71 26.99 8.21 13.67
N GLU A 72 25.80 8.57 14.13
CA GLU A 72 24.55 7.85 13.80
C GLU A 72 24.20 7.97 12.32
N ILE A 73 24.38 9.16 11.73
CA ILE A 73 24.23 9.37 10.29
C ILE A 73 25.16 8.44 9.52
N ASP A 74 26.44 8.40 9.89
CA ASP A 74 27.43 7.54 9.24
C ASP A 74 27.07 6.05 9.38
N GLU A 75 26.53 5.63 10.52
CA GLU A 75 26.07 4.25 10.73
C GLU A 75 24.88 3.89 9.82
N ILE A 76 23.91 4.78 9.69
CA ILE A 76 22.76 4.61 8.79
C ILE A 76 23.24 4.57 7.33
N LEU A 77 24.11 5.49 6.94
CA LEU A 77 24.58 5.56 5.55
C LEU A 77 25.47 4.38 5.12
N LYS A 78 26.14 3.71 6.05
CA LYS A 78 26.97 2.52 5.74
C LYS A 78 26.18 1.36 5.14
N VAL A 79 24.90 1.22 5.50
CA VAL A 79 24.06 0.10 5.03
C VAL A 79 23.33 0.45 3.74
N ILE A 80 23.19 1.74 3.41
CA ILE A 80 22.52 2.21 2.20
C ILE A 80 23.54 2.24 1.05
N LYS A 81 23.42 1.31 0.10
CA LYS A 81 24.36 1.18 -1.02
C LYS A 81 23.58 1.10 -2.34
N PRO A 82 23.19 2.25 -2.92
CA PRO A 82 22.57 2.25 -4.24
C PRO A 82 23.64 1.97 -5.31
N GLU A 83 23.33 1.02 -6.17
CA GLU A 83 24.18 0.62 -7.28
C GLU A 83 23.37 0.65 -8.58
N SER A 84 24.02 1.05 -9.66
CA SER A 84 23.41 1.06 -10.99
C SER A 84 24.38 0.65 -12.06
N GLN A 85 23.91 -0.09 -13.05
CA GLN A 85 24.70 -0.49 -14.22
C GLN A 85 23.80 -0.57 -15.46
N ILE A 86 24.41 -0.36 -16.62
CA ILE A 86 23.77 -0.66 -17.90
C ILE A 86 24.39 -1.93 -18.45
N VAL A 87 23.54 -2.91 -18.73
CA VAL A 87 23.94 -4.19 -19.33
C VAL A 87 23.08 -4.39 -20.58
N ASN A 88 23.68 -4.24 -21.76
CA ASN A 88 23.00 -4.27 -23.06
C ASN A 88 21.91 -3.17 -23.13
N ASP A 89 20.64 -3.56 -23.32
CA ASP A 89 19.46 -2.69 -23.40
C ASP A 89 18.71 -2.56 -22.06
N LYS A 90 19.37 -2.88 -20.93
CA LYS A 90 18.79 -2.85 -19.58
C LYS A 90 19.55 -1.89 -18.69
N LEU A 91 18.81 -1.04 -17.99
CA LEU A 91 19.30 -0.31 -16.83
C LEU A 91 18.90 -1.07 -15.57
N GLU A 92 19.88 -1.53 -14.83
CA GLU A 92 19.70 -2.20 -13.54
C GLU A 92 20.04 -1.24 -12.41
N PHE A 93 19.13 -1.12 -11.44
CA PHE A 93 19.33 -0.34 -10.24
C PHE A 93 19.00 -1.19 -9.02
N LYS A 94 19.90 -1.20 -8.05
CA LYS A 94 19.72 -1.87 -6.76
C LYS A 94 19.88 -0.87 -5.64
N SER A 95 19.03 -0.96 -4.64
CA SER A 95 19.19 -0.19 -3.41
C SER A 95 18.67 -1.01 -2.23
N LYS A 96 19.54 -1.12 -1.23
CA LYS A 96 19.17 -1.62 0.09
C LYS A 96 19.08 -0.44 1.04
N GLY A 97 17.92 -0.23 1.60
CA GLY A 97 17.69 0.76 2.66
C GLY A 97 17.95 0.17 4.04
N ASN A 98 17.86 1.01 5.07
CA ASN A 98 17.99 0.58 6.47
C ASN A 98 16.59 0.36 7.09
N ASN A 99 15.75 -0.46 6.45
CA ASN A 99 14.35 -0.64 6.83
C ASN A 99 13.55 0.69 6.94
N ILE A 100 13.96 1.67 6.14
CA ILE A 100 13.29 2.97 6.05
C ILE A 100 12.15 2.80 5.05
N SER A 101 11.07 2.17 5.49
CA SER A 101 9.90 1.91 4.66
C SER A 101 8.91 3.07 4.59
N GLY A 102 9.14 4.12 5.37
CA GLY A 102 8.30 5.32 5.41
C GLY A 102 8.96 6.55 4.83
N GLU A 103 8.14 7.48 4.33
CA GLU A 103 8.59 8.81 3.90
C GLU A 103 9.23 9.58 5.07
N VAL A 104 8.65 9.45 6.26
CA VAL A 104 9.15 10.06 7.49
C VAL A 104 9.17 9.03 8.60
N THR A 105 10.37 8.70 9.06
CA THR A 105 10.59 7.85 10.23
C THR A 105 10.96 8.69 11.42
N TYR A 106 10.49 8.34 12.58
CA TYR A 106 10.84 9.01 13.81
C TYR A 106 11.35 8.03 14.86
N SER A 107 12.22 8.50 15.72
CA SER A 107 12.68 7.80 16.92
C SER A 107 12.60 8.75 18.10
N ILE A 108 11.94 8.33 19.17
CA ILE A 108 11.75 9.12 20.38
C ILE A 108 12.37 8.36 21.53
N GLU A 109 13.42 8.93 22.11
CA GLU A 109 14.01 8.41 23.34
C GLU A 109 13.33 9.05 24.56
N THR A 110 12.77 8.23 25.42
CA THR A 110 12.12 8.69 26.66
C THR A 110 13.16 8.92 27.75
N LEU A 111 12.79 9.66 28.79
CA LEU A 111 13.62 9.87 29.99
C LEU A 111 14.05 8.56 30.68
N TYR A 112 13.39 7.47 30.39
CA TYR A 112 13.68 6.15 30.96
C TYR A 112 14.49 5.23 30.02
N GLY A 113 15.05 5.79 28.94
CA GLY A 113 15.88 5.06 27.97
C GLY A 113 15.08 4.09 27.10
N ILE A 114 13.78 4.32 26.93
CA ILE A 114 12.93 3.56 26.00
C ILE A 114 12.89 4.30 24.67
N THR A 115 13.18 3.62 23.59
CA THR A 115 13.10 4.18 22.24
C THR A 115 11.81 3.70 21.57
N PHE A 116 11.05 4.62 21.01
CA PHE A 116 9.89 4.37 20.13
C PHE A 116 10.28 4.73 18.71
N GLU A 117 10.09 3.81 17.80
CA GLU A 117 10.35 4.02 16.39
C GLU A 117 9.05 3.77 15.61
N GLY A 118 8.84 4.52 14.54
CA GLY A 118 7.68 4.33 13.68
C GLY A 118 7.67 5.27 12.49
N ASP A 119 6.81 4.97 11.54
CA ASP A 119 6.59 5.78 10.35
C ASP A 119 5.42 6.76 10.56
N TYR A 120 5.54 7.95 9.98
CA TYR A 120 4.51 8.98 10.10
C TYR A 120 3.13 8.53 9.58
N ILE A 121 3.09 7.62 8.62
CA ILE A 121 1.85 7.07 8.05
C ILE A 121 1.05 6.30 9.10
N ASN A 122 1.70 5.65 10.05
CA ASN A 122 1.07 4.86 11.12
C ASN A 122 0.46 5.69 12.27
N PHE A 123 0.64 7.02 12.24
CA PHE A 123 -0.01 7.93 13.20
C PHE A 123 -1.52 8.11 13.00
N LYS A 124 -2.15 7.38 12.09
CA LYS A 124 -3.62 7.43 11.94
C LYS A 124 -4.38 6.74 13.07
N GLU A 125 -3.71 5.92 13.86
CA GLU A 125 -4.30 5.29 15.04
C GLU A 125 -4.01 6.07 16.32
N PRO A 126 -5.04 6.34 17.16
CA PRO A 126 -4.93 7.28 18.28
C PRO A 126 -4.17 6.77 19.50
N THR A 127 -3.73 5.52 19.54
CA THR A 127 -3.04 4.99 20.72
C THR A 127 -2.13 3.80 20.40
N THR A 128 -0.81 3.99 20.46
CA THR A 128 0.11 2.84 20.51
C THR A 128 0.34 2.48 21.97
N LYS A 129 -0.20 1.33 22.41
CA LYS A 129 0.07 0.77 23.74
C LYS A 129 1.27 -0.17 23.63
N MET A 130 2.40 0.19 24.25
CA MET A 130 3.53 -0.74 24.41
C MET A 130 3.59 -1.27 25.83
N PHE A 131 3.67 -2.59 25.97
CA PHE A 131 3.85 -3.27 27.24
C PHE A 131 5.29 -3.76 27.39
N ARG A 132 6.00 -3.33 28.42
CA ARG A 132 7.22 -3.99 28.89
C ARG A 132 6.96 -4.63 30.26
N LYS A 133 7.62 -5.75 30.51
CA LYS A 133 7.38 -6.74 31.60
C LYS A 133 7.04 -6.22 33.02
N SER A 134 7.05 -4.92 33.31
CA SER A 134 6.69 -4.37 34.62
C SER A 134 6.19 -2.93 34.69
N LYS A 135 6.08 -2.20 33.54
CA LYS A 135 5.63 -0.81 33.55
C LYS A 135 4.84 -0.48 32.28
N GLN A 136 3.69 0.14 32.43
CA GLN A 136 2.88 0.67 31.32
C GLN A 136 3.34 2.09 31.00
N TYR A 137 3.73 2.33 29.73
CA TYR A 137 3.96 3.66 29.19
C TYR A 137 2.94 3.93 28.11
N PHE A 138 2.37 5.12 28.13
CA PHE A 138 1.43 5.57 27.12
C PHE A 138 2.02 6.79 26.42
N LEU A 139 2.10 6.75 25.11
CA LEU A 139 2.28 7.91 24.27
C LEU A 139 0.88 8.41 23.90
N GLU A 140 0.43 9.51 24.54
CA GLU A 140 -0.87 10.09 24.21
C GLU A 140 -0.73 10.95 22.96
N ILE A 141 -1.34 10.49 21.89
CA ILE A 141 -1.42 11.20 20.63
C ILE A 141 -2.80 11.85 20.54
N ASN A 142 -2.84 13.16 20.60
CA ASN A 142 -4.11 13.88 20.57
C ASN A 142 -4.71 13.81 19.15
N SER A 143 -5.87 13.17 18.98
CA SER A 143 -6.57 12.93 17.71
C SER A 143 -7.00 14.20 16.94
N SER A 144 -6.83 15.39 17.55
CA SER A 144 -7.11 16.68 16.91
C SER A 144 -6.04 17.15 15.91
N SER A 145 -5.07 16.33 15.58
CA SER A 145 -3.93 16.72 14.75
C SER A 145 -4.07 16.39 13.26
N ARG A 146 -5.28 16.01 12.78
CA ARG A 146 -5.52 15.88 11.32
C ARG A 146 -5.18 17.19 10.61
N GLY A 147 -4.18 17.16 9.72
CA GLY A 147 -3.75 18.32 8.93
C GLY A 147 -2.66 19.18 9.55
N LYS A 148 -2.12 18.85 10.73
CA LYS A 148 -0.98 19.55 11.31
C LYS A 148 0.34 18.98 10.81
N SER A 149 1.38 19.84 10.70
CA SER A 149 2.72 19.39 10.38
C SER A 149 3.26 18.43 11.45
N LEU A 150 4.16 17.50 11.08
CA LEU A 150 4.83 16.61 12.03
C LEU A 150 5.44 17.38 13.21
N LYS A 151 5.99 18.56 12.96
CA LYS A 151 6.58 19.44 13.99
C LYS A 151 5.56 19.95 15.01
N GLU A 152 4.34 20.28 14.58
CA GLU A 152 3.24 20.67 15.47
C GLU A 152 2.71 19.49 16.25
N TYR A 153 2.65 18.34 15.61
CA TYR A 153 2.28 17.09 16.22
C TYR A 153 3.24 16.71 17.36
N LEU A 154 4.53 16.71 17.10
CA LEU A 154 5.57 16.38 18.08
C LEU A 154 5.63 17.36 19.27
N LYS A 155 5.23 18.62 19.09
CA LYS A 155 5.11 19.60 20.19
C LYS A 155 4.09 19.20 21.25
N ASN A 156 3.09 18.41 20.86
CA ASN A 156 1.98 18.01 21.74
C ASN A 156 2.16 16.62 22.34
N LEU A 157 3.24 15.90 21.99
CA LEU A 157 3.53 14.60 22.59
C LEU A 157 3.78 14.73 24.10
N ARG A 158 3.16 13.84 24.83
CA ARG A 158 3.32 13.70 26.27
C ARG A 158 3.69 12.27 26.60
N GLU A 159 4.64 12.13 27.47
CA GLU A 159 5.01 10.89 28.13
C GLU A 159 4.16 10.74 29.39
N ILE A 160 3.58 9.56 29.61
CA ILE A 160 2.83 9.24 30.81
C ILE A 160 3.62 8.19 31.57
N ASP A 161 4.01 8.51 32.78
CA ASP A 161 4.75 7.59 33.64
C ASP A 161 3.83 6.57 34.34
N ASP A 162 4.43 5.65 35.11
CA ASP A 162 3.75 4.61 35.86
C ASP A 162 2.82 5.15 36.98
N LYS A 163 2.92 6.43 37.32
CA LYS A 163 2.05 7.13 38.26
C LYS A 163 0.93 7.92 37.57
N GLY A 164 0.87 7.90 36.23
CA GLY A 164 -0.10 8.65 35.43
C GLY A 164 0.26 10.12 35.22
N GLU A 165 1.48 10.57 35.61
CA GLU A 165 1.91 11.95 35.41
C GLU A 165 2.28 12.18 33.92
N LYS A 166 1.74 13.25 33.35
CA LYS A 166 2.00 13.67 31.95
C LYS A 166 3.19 14.61 31.90
N ARG A 167 4.23 14.23 31.17
CA ARG A 167 5.44 15.06 30.97
C ARG A 167 5.63 15.35 29.48
N LYS A 168 6.08 16.57 29.18
CA LYS A 168 6.41 16.97 27.82
C LYS A 168 7.71 16.31 27.37
N ILE A 169 7.71 15.65 26.22
CA ILE A 169 8.90 15.11 25.61
C ILE A 169 9.82 16.25 25.14
N ASN A 170 11.08 16.17 25.47
CA ASN A 170 12.07 17.15 25.01
C ASN A 170 12.30 16.95 23.51
N SER A 171 12.13 18.01 22.72
CA SER A 171 12.32 17.95 21.26
C SER A 171 13.72 17.48 20.83
N LYS A 172 14.75 17.60 21.68
CA LYS A 172 16.10 17.09 21.43
C LYS A 172 16.18 15.55 21.44
N HIS A 173 15.24 14.88 22.09
CA HIS A 173 15.15 13.42 22.12
C HIS A 173 14.27 12.85 20.98
N VAL A 174 13.77 13.71 20.09
CA VAL A 174 13.01 13.31 18.94
C VAL A 174 13.89 13.41 17.71
N LYS A 175 14.27 12.26 17.16
CA LYS A 175 15.02 12.18 15.91
C LYS A 175 14.05 11.96 14.76
N ILE A 176 14.25 12.67 13.66
CA ILE A 176 13.41 12.54 12.46
C ILE A 176 14.32 12.31 11.27
N LEU A 177 13.95 11.29 10.49
CA LEU A 177 14.58 10.97 9.22
C LEU A 177 13.53 11.09 8.13
N ARG A 178 13.81 11.89 7.09
CA ARG A 178 12.94 12.02 5.91
C ARG A 178 13.65 11.46 4.70
N THR A 179 13.01 10.51 4.05
CA THR A 179 13.49 9.91 2.81
C THR A 179 12.81 10.57 1.64
N ASN A 180 13.59 11.13 0.73
CA ASN A 180 13.14 11.59 -0.57
C ASN A 180 13.84 10.77 -1.65
N PHE A 181 13.16 9.74 -2.15
CA PHE A 181 13.66 8.94 -3.25
C PHE A 181 12.67 8.99 -4.40
N THR A 182 13.05 9.65 -5.47
CA THR A 182 12.24 9.76 -6.69
C THR A 182 12.96 9.10 -7.84
N ILE A 183 12.25 8.24 -8.59
CA ILE A 183 12.70 7.69 -9.85
C ILE A 183 11.77 8.21 -10.94
N LYS A 184 12.32 8.95 -11.93
CA LYS A 184 11.55 9.34 -13.11
C LYS A 184 11.88 8.42 -14.26
N ILE A 185 10.86 7.91 -14.94
CA ILE A 185 11.01 6.91 -16.01
C ILE A 185 10.27 7.33 -17.28
N PRO A 186 10.87 7.14 -18.46
CA PRO A 186 10.18 7.26 -19.75
C PRO A 186 9.10 6.18 -19.91
N SER A 187 7.99 6.53 -20.58
CA SER A 187 6.82 5.63 -20.73
C SER A 187 7.08 4.37 -21.56
N HIS A 188 8.11 4.35 -22.42
CA HIS A 188 8.39 3.21 -23.30
C HIS A 188 9.15 2.05 -22.63
N LEU A 189 9.69 2.26 -21.42
CA LEU A 189 10.47 1.24 -20.74
C LEU A 189 9.60 0.17 -20.07
N ASN A 190 9.88 -1.08 -20.36
CA ASN A 190 9.35 -2.19 -19.59
C ASN A 190 10.03 -2.21 -18.20
N ILE A 191 9.25 -2.53 -17.18
CA ILE A 191 9.72 -2.51 -15.80
C ILE A 191 9.75 -3.93 -15.24
N ARG A 192 10.85 -4.32 -14.64
CA ARG A 192 10.93 -5.47 -13.74
C ARG A 192 11.22 -4.97 -12.33
N LEU A 193 10.28 -5.17 -11.44
CA LEU A 193 10.36 -4.76 -10.05
C LEU A 193 10.51 -5.97 -9.13
N MET A 194 11.54 -5.97 -8.33
CA MET A 194 11.73 -6.82 -7.16
C MET A 194 11.74 -5.90 -5.94
N ALA A 195 10.79 -6.06 -5.03
CA ALA A 195 10.65 -5.21 -3.87
C ALA A 195 10.44 -6.03 -2.59
N VAL A 196 11.21 -5.71 -1.56
CA VAL A 196 11.11 -6.38 -0.25
C VAL A 196 11.08 -5.32 0.85
N ASN A 197 10.14 -5.45 1.79
CA ASN A 197 9.99 -4.55 2.94
C ASN A 197 9.99 -3.07 2.53
N SER A 198 9.31 -2.72 1.44
CA SER A 198 9.36 -1.41 0.81
C SER A 198 7.98 -0.76 0.71
N ASN A 199 7.95 0.54 0.44
CA ASN A 199 6.73 1.28 0.13
C ASN A 199 6.94 2.06 -1.17
N MET A 200 6.11 1.83 -2.16
CA MET A 200 6.31 2.37 -3.50
C MET A 200 5.03 2.97 -4.06
N THR A 201 5.14 4.19 -4.56
CA THR A 201 4.03 4.87 -5.22
C THR A 201 4.38 5.18 -6.67
N PHE A 202 3.62 4.62 -7.60
CA PHE A 202 3.70 4.91 -9.02
C PHE A 202 2.72 6.04 -9.35
N LYS A 203 3.26 7.24 -9.56
CA LYS A 203 2.49 8.47 -9.89
C LYS A 203 2.47 8.69 -11.40
N LEU A 204 2.24 7.64 -12.16
CA LEU A 204 2.13 7.65 -13.61
C LEU A 204 1.24 6.50 -14.06
N ASP A 205 0.65 6.64 -15.25
CA ASP A 205 -0.03 5.55 -15.93
C ASP A 205 0.99 4.65 -16.63
N LEU A 206 0.83 3.34 -16.47
CA LEU A 206 1.72 2.32 -17.03
C LEU A 206 1.09 1.66 -18.25
N GLU A 207 1.56 2.04 -19.43
CA GLU A 207 1.18 1.43 -20.72
C GLU A 207 2.18 0.33 -21.13
N SER A 208 3.43 0.46 -20.74
CA SER A 208 4.47 -0.55 -20.95
C SER A 208 4.32 -1.72 -19.99
N GLN A 209 4.93 -2.84 -20.35
CA GLN A 209 4.89 -4.04 -19.52
C GLN A 209 5.56 -3.80 -18.16
N ILE A 210 4.89 -4.26 -17.10
CA ILE A 210 5.50 -4.34 -15.77
C ILE A 210 5.38 -5.76 -15.20
N ASN A 211 6.51 -6.29 -14.70
CA ASN A 211 6.58 -7.53 -13.94
C ASN A 211 6.98 -7.21 -12.50
N VAL A 212 6.13 -7.55 -11.55
CA VAL A 212 6.32 -7.25 -10.13
C VAL A 212 6.45 -8.54 -9.33
N ASN A 213 7.50 -8.60 -8.52
CA ASN A 213 7.65 -9.58 -7.45
C ASN A 213 7.88 -8.80 -6.15
N ALA A 214 6.86 -8.77 -5.28
CA ALA A 214 6.90 -7.98 -4.07
C ALA A 214 6.63 -8.84 -2.83
N ARG A 215 7.37 -8.57 -1.75
CA ARG A 215 7.25 -9.27 -0.47
C ARG A 215 7.24 -8.25 0.67
N ASN A 216 6.25 -8.31 1.55
CA ASN A 216 6.08 -7.37 2.67
C ASN A 216 6.13 -5.90 2.20
N THR A 217 5.48 -5.58 1.09
CA THR A 217 5.64 -4.31 0.40
C THR A 217 4.30 -3.66 0.14
N ASP A 218 4.23 -2.35 0.39
CA ASP A 218 3.06 -1.54 0.05
C ASP A 218 3.22 -0.94 -1.34
N LEU A 219 2.30 -1.25 -2.23
CA LEU A 219 2.32 -0.80 -3.62
C LEU A 219 1.09 0.05 -3.95
N LYS A 220 1.32 1.20 -4.55
CA LYS A 220 0.26 2.07 -5.03
C LYS A 220 0.50 2.48 -6.48
N PHE A 221 -0.50 2.23 -7.32
CA PHE A 221 -0.49 2.56 -8.75
C PHE A 221 -1.63 3.53 -9.11
N GLN A 222 -1.48 4.23 -10.23
CA GLN A 222 -2.59 4.94 -10.87
C GLN A 222 -3.33 4.01 -11.83
N SER A 223 -2.80 3.76 -13.00
CA SER A 223 -3.38 2.90 -14.01
C SER A 223 -2.34 1.95 -14.59
N ILE A 224 -2.75 0.70 -14.82
CA ILE A 224 -1.92 -0.35 -15.39
C ILE A 224 -2.69 -0.97 -16.55
N GLN A 225 -2.15 -0.95 -17.78
CA GLN A 225 -2.94 -1.25 -18.98
C GLN A 225 -2.36 -2.34 -19.91
N ASN A 226 -1.14 -2.81 -19.70
CA ASN A 226 -0.49 -3.74 -20.62
C ASN A 226 -0.97 -5.18 -20.39
N PRO A 227 -1.31 -5.96 -21.47
CA PRO A 227 -1.76 -7.33 -21.32
C PRO A 227 -0.71 -8.32 -20.82
N LEU A 228 0.57 -7.97 -20.90
CA LEU A 228 1.69 -8.80 -20.43
C LEU A 228 2.11 -8.47 -19.00
N ASN A 229 1.33 -7.67 -18.30
CA ASN A 229 1.58 -7.37 -16.89
C ASN A 229 1.44 -8.63 -16.04
N ASN A 230 2.38 -8.82 -15.13
CA ASN A 230 2.37 -9.93 -14.20
C ASN A 230 2.81 -9.49 -12.81
N PHE A 231 1.96 -9.76 -11.83
CA PHE A 231 2.17 -9.39 -10.44
C PHE A 231 2.15 -10.63 -9.54
N ASP A 232 3.16 -10.76 -8.70
CA ASP A 232 3.24 -11.75 -7.63
C ASP A 232 3.56 -10.99 -6.32
N ILE A 233 2.53 -10.82 -5.48
CA ILE A 233 2.60 -10.03 -4.27
C ILE A 233 2.28 -10.91 -3.07
N VAL A 234 3.21 -10.96 -2.11
CA VAL A 234 3.04 -11.71 -0.86
C VAL A 234 3.23 -10.78 0.33
N ASN A 235 2.23 -10.67 1.16
CA ASN A 235 2.11 -9.74 2.28
C ASN A 235 2.19 -8.26 1.87
N GLY A 236 1.82 -7.36 2.79
CA GLY A 236 1.76 -5.91 2.54
C GLY A 236 0.42 -5.48 1.95
N SER A 237 0.38 -4.41 1.19
CA SER A 237 -0.85 -3.86 0.63
C SER A 237 -0.72 -3.52 -0.86
N PHE A 238 -1.85 -3.54 -1.56
CA PHE A 238 -1.90 -3.15 -2.98
C PHE A 238 -3.06 -2.20 -3.23
N ARG A 239 -2.79 -1.10 -3.92
CA ARG A 239 -3.81 -0.13 -4.33
C ARG A 239 -3.61 0.29 -5.77
N SER A 240 -4.71 0.37 -6.53
CA SER A 240 -4.69 0.91 -7.90
C SER A 240 -6.01 1.62 -8.21
N ASN A 241 -5.95 2.66 -9.05
CA ASN A 241 -7.18 3.23 -9.58
C ASN A 241 -7.76 2.31 -10.68
N THR A 242 -6.95 1.93 -11.67
CA THR A 242 -7.42 1.07 -12.76
C THR A 242 -6.44 -0.06 -13.05
N LEU A 243 -6.96 -1.28 -13.14
CA LEU A 243 -6.26 -2.43 -13.70
C LEU A 243 -6.98 -2.88 -14.97
N ASN A 244 -6.33 -2.73 -16.11
CA ASN A 244 -6.84 -3.20 -17.38
C ASN A 244 -5.85 -4.18 -17.99
N ARG A 245 -6.23 -5.46 -18.08
CA ARG A 245 -5.42 -6.57 -18.58
C ARG A 245 -4.31 -7.02 -17.63
N GLY A 246 -3.77 -8.20 -17.88
CA GLY A 246 -2.69 -8.79 -17.10
C GLY A 246 -3.14 -9.86 -16.11
N SER A 247 -2.18 -10.36 -15.35
CA SER A 247 -2.36 -11.38 -14.31
C SER A 247 -1.84 -10.87 -12.97
N TYR A 248 -2.66 -11.02 -11.94
CA TYR A 248 -2.38 -10.49 -10.61
C TYR A 248 -2.54 -11.60 -9.58
N LYS A 249 -1.44 -11.95 -8.90
CA LYS A 249 -1.45 -12.91 -7.80
C LYS A 249 -1.21 -12.20 -6.47
N PHE A 250 -2.14 -12.41 -5.54
CA PHE A 250 -2.11 -11.87 -4.19
C PHE A 250 -2.13 -13.00 -3.16
N THR A 251 -1.11 -13.10 -2.32
CA THR A 251 -1.04 -14.14 -1.28
C THR A 251 -0.78 -13.49 0.07
N HIS A 252 -1.66 -13.69 1.05
CA HIS A 252 -1.57 -13.08 2.39
C HIS A 252 -1.45 -11.55 2.35
N VAL A 253 -2.06 -10.89 1.36
CA VAL A 253 -2.04 -9.43 1.26
C VAL A 253 -3.10 -8.86 2.20
N ASP A 254 -2.68 -7.97 3.11
CA ASP A 254 -3.57 -7.42 4.15
C ASP A 254 -4.78 -6.71 3.54
N GLU A 255 -4.56 -5.92 2.50
CA GLU A 255 -5.62 -5.20 1.80
C GLU A 255 -5.25 -4.96 0.33
N VAL A 256 -6.14 -5.38 -0.57
CA VAL A 256 -6.14 -5.04 -2.00
C VAL A 256 -7.30 -4.08 -2.25
N GLN A 257 -7.01 -2.87 -2.72
CA GLN A 257 -8.03 -1.86 -3.07
C GLN A 257 -7.87 -1.43 -4.52
N ILE A 258 -8.89 -1.66 -5.34
CA ILE A 258 -8.87 -1.31 -6.77
C ILE A 258 -10.17 -0.60 -7.11
N ALA A 259 -10.08 0.58 -7.74
CA ALA A 259 -11.29 1.30 -8.09
C ALA A 259 -11.99 0.70 -9.31
N GLU A 260 -11.25 0.28 -10.35
CA GLU A 260 -11.80 -0.34 -11.57
C GLU A 260 -10.92 -1.48 -12.06
N ILE A 261 -11.54 -2.62 -12.44
CA ILE A 261 -10.85 -3.76 -13.08
C ILE A 261 -11.55 -4.21 -14.36
N LYS A 262 -10.77 -4.57 -15.39
CA LYS A 262 -11.29 -5.15 -16.65
C LYS A 262 -10.26 -5.97 -17.41
N ASN A 263 -10.75 -6.97 -18.17
CA ASN A 263 -9.94 -7.83 -19.05
C ASN A 263 -8.74 -8.51 -18.37
N LEU A 264 -8.89 -9.00 -17.16
CA LEU A 264 -7.78 -9.52 -16.36
C LEU A 264 -8.12 -10.78 -15.55
N THR A 265 -7.09 -11.40 -15.02
CA THR A 265 -7.23 -12.50 -14.06
C THR A 265 -6.61 -12.11 -12.71
N ILE A 266 -7.35 -12.38 -11.64
CA ILE A 266 -6.86 -12.32 -10.25
C ILE A 266 -6.79 -13.74 -9.69
N ASP A 267 -5.66 -14.09 -9.10
CA ASP A 267 -5.44 -15.27 -8.25
C ASP A 267 -5.19 -14.78 -6.83
N SER A 268 -6.06 -15.13 -5.89
CA SER A 268 -6.09 -14.57 -4.56
C SER A 268 -6.07 -15.68 -3.50
N GLU A 269 -5.27 -15.48 -2.46
CA GLU A 269 -5.16 -16.45 -1.36
C GLU A 269 -4.95 -15.71 -0.03
N PHE A 270 -5.82 -15.99 0.96
CA PHE A 270 -5.80 -15.36 2.30
C PHE A 270 -5.74 -13.82 2.26
N THR A 271 -6.56 -13.21 1.42
CA THR A 271 -6.47 -11.76 1.11
C THR A 271 -7.82 -11.07 1.34
N THR A 272 -7.80 -9.81 1.77
CA THR A 272 -8.99 -8.95 1.74
C THR A 272 -8.96 -8.05 0.52
N THR A 273 -9.94 -8.20 -0.38
CA THR A 273 -10.00 -7.49 -1.67
C THR A 273 -11.26 -6.62 -1.75
N LYS A 274 -11.07 -5.35 -2.07
CA LYS A 274 -12.15 -4.38 -2.32
C LYS A 274 -12.04 -3.87 -3.75
N ILE A 275 -13.10 -4.06 -4.53
CA ILE A 275 -13.18 -3.66 -5.94
C ILE A 275 -14.34 -2.68 -6.07
N GLY A 276 -14.06 -1.49 -6.59
CA GLY A 276 -15.06 -0.46 -6.83
C GLY A 276 -15.98 -0.83 -7.99
N GLU A 277 -15.41 -1.15 -9.15
CA GLU A 277 -16.18 -1.51 -10.34
C GLU A 277 -15.54 -2.65 -11.12
N ILE A 278 -16.35 -3.61 -11.57
CA ILE A 278 -15.97 -4.68 -12.49
C ILE A 278 -16.45 -4.31 -13.89
N GLY A 279 -15.51 -4.19 -14.82
CA GLY A 279 -15.76 -4.08 -16.25
C GLY A 279 -15.69 -5.43 -16.97
N GLU A 280 -15.49 -5.39 -18.28
CA GLU A 280 -15.50 -6.54 -19.16
C GLU A 280 -14.40 -7.58 -18.85
N GLY A 281 -14.72 -8.86 -19.00
CA GLY A 281 -13.73 -9.94 -19.12
C GLY A 281 -12.90 -10.22 -17.87
N VAL A 282 -13.48 -10.15 -16.68
CA VAL A 282 -12.79 -10.38 -15.41
C VAL A 282 -12.98 -11.81 -14.95
N LYS A 283 -11.86 -12.44 -14.57
CA LYS A 283 -11.82 -13.76 -13.93
C LYS A 283 -11.10 -13.69 -12.58
N ILE A 284 -11.72 -14.26 -11.56
CA ILE A 284 -11.12 -14.39 -10.22
C ILE A 284 -11.07 -15.88 -9.85
N VAL A 285 -9.91 -16.33 -9.36
CA VAL A 285 -9.73 -17.62 -8.68
C VAL A 285 -9.24 -17.31 -7.29
N ASP A 286 -9.87 -17.95 -6.29
CA ASP A 286 -9.60 -17.54 -4.93
C ASP A 286 -9.64 -18.69 -3.93
N PHE A 287 -8.85 -18.56 -2.86
CA PHE A 287 -8.85 -19.47 -1.72
C PHE A 287 -8.80 -18.68 -0.41
N ASN A 288 -9.80 -18.89 0.44
CA ASN A 288 -9.87 -18.39 1.83
C ASN A 288 -9.66 -16.87 1.97
N SER A 289 -10.36 -16.10 1.16
CA SER A 289 -10.26 -14.65 1.14
C SER A 289 -11.62 -13.98 1.40
N LYS A 290 -11.59 -12.65 1.50
CA LYS A 290 -12.79 -11.82 1.62
C LYS A 290 -12.85 -10.81 0.50
N PHE A 291 -13.98 -10.78 -0.21
CA PHE A 291 -14.24 -9.85 -1.31
C PHE A 291 -15.37 -8.89 -0.98
N TRP A 292 -15.17 -7.63 -1.37
CA TRP A 292 -16.17 -6.58 -1.46
C TRP A 292 -16.17 -6.06 -2.90
N ILE A 293 -17.22 -6.37 -3.65
CA ILE A 293 -17.41 -5.95 -5.04
C ILE A 293 -18.56 -4.97 -5.06
N HIS A 294 -18.27 -3.70 -5.30
CA HIS A 294 -19.23 -2.61 -5.07
C HIS A 294 -20.07 -2.26 -6.28
N ASN A 295 -19.62 -2.56 -7.48
CA ASN A 295 -20.35 -2.22 -8.69
C ASN A 295 -19.92 -3.06 -9.89
N PHE A 296 -20.76 -3.09 -10.92
CA PHE A 296 -20.50 -3.62 -12.25
C PHE A 296 -20.78 -2.52 -13.28
N SER A 297 -19.96 -2.41 -14.32
CA SER A 297 -20.23 -1.49 -15.43
C SER A 297 -21.48 -1.96 -16.22
N ASN A 298 -22.12 -1.05 -16.97
CA ASN A 298 -23.35 -1.37 -17.70
C ASN A 298 -23.18 -2.47 -18.76
N ASP A 299 -21.96 -2.68 -19.22
CA ASP A 299 -21.58 -3.61 -20.30
C ASP A 299 -20.41 -4.51 -19.88
N PHE A 300 -20.43 -5.00 -18.64
CA PHE A 300 -19.34 -5.84 -18.11
C PHE A 300 -19.23 -7.22 -18.79
N GLY A 301 -20.26 -7.65 -19.51
CA GLY A 301 -20.27 -8.92 -20.23
C GLY A 301 -20.26 -10.11 -19.27
N ILE A 302 -19.13 -10.81 -19.14
CA ILE A 302 -19.02 -11.98 -18.27
C ILE A 302 -18.01 -11.73 -17.14
N PHE A 303 -18.50 -11.81 -15.92
CA PHE A 303 -17.69 -11.95 -14.72
C PHE A 303 -17.71 -13.39 -14.23
N PHE A 304 -16.53 -13.97 -14.00
CA PHE A 304 -16.40 -15.34 -13.56
C PHE A 304 -15.55 -15.44 -12.29
N MET A 305 -16.06 -16.14 -11.26
CA MET A 305 -15.35 -16.36 -10.02
C MET A 305 -15.43 -17.82 -9.55
N ASN A 306 -14.27 -18.41 -9.28
CA ASN A 306 -14.16 -19.68 -8.57
C ASN A 306 -13.54 -19.42 -7.20
N THR A 307 -14.15 -19.92 -6.13
CA THR A 307 -13.70 -19.63 -4.79
C THR A 307 -13.89 -20.82 -3.84
N GLU A 308 -13.01 -20.93 -2.85
CA GLU A 308 -13.07 -21.96 -1.83
C GLU A 308 -12.80 -21.32 -0.45
N TYR A 309 -13.62 -21.65 0.57
CA TYR A 309 -13.59 -21.13 1.94
C TYR A 309 -13.67 -19.59 2.05
N SER A 310 -14.32 -18.92 1.13
CA SER A 310 -14.26 -17.47 1.04
C SER A 310 -15.57 -16.78 1.36
N GLU A 311 -15.48 -15.51 1.68
CA GLU A 311 -16.62 -14.61 1.90
C GLU A 311 -16.70 -13.59 0.76
N ILE A 312 -17.81 -13.60 0.03
CA ILE A 312 -18.07 -12.69 -1.09
C ILE A 312 -19.23 -11.78 -0.71
N ASN A 313 -18.99 -10.48 -0.71
CA ASN A 313 -20.01 -9.46 -0.57
C ASN A 313 -20.12 -8.74 -1.91
N LEU A 314 -21.24 -8.94 -2.60
CA LEU A 314 -21.46 -8.48 -3.95
C LEU A 314 -22.65 -7.51 -3.98
N PHE A 315 -22.39 -6.31 -4.48
CA PHE A 315 -23.38 -5.28 -4.69
C PHE A 315 -23.61 -5.13 -6.19
N TYR A 316 -24.85 -5.04 -6.59
CA TYR A 316 -25.23 -4.87 -7.98
C TYR A 316 -26.14 -3.66 -8.11
N PRO A 317 -25.94 -2.82 -9.12
CA PRO A 317 -26.72 -1.62 -9.28
C PRO A 317 -28.14 -1.94 -9.78
N GLU A 318 -29.11 -1.18 -9.29
CA GLU A 318 -30.45 -1.20 -9.84
C GLU A 318 -30.46 -0.75 -11.31
N GLY A 319 -31.35 -1.34 -12.12
CA GLY A 319 -31.63 -0.90 -13.50
C GLY A 319 -30.68 -1.40 -14.54
N ILE A 320 -29.69 -2.24 -14.21
CA ILE A 320 -28.87 -2.95 -15.19
C ILE A 320 -29.51 -4.33 -15.47
N ASP A 321 -29.62 -4.68 -16.74
CA ASP A 321 -30.00 -6.02 -17.15
C ASP A 321 -28.84 -6.98 -16.94
N TYR A 322 -28.98 -7.93 -16.02
CA TYR A 322 -27.97 -8.92 -15.68
C TYR A 322 -28.57 -10.28 -15.33
N TYR A 323 -27.75 -11.32 -15.45
CA TYR A 323 -28.04 -12.67 -15.02
C TYR A 323 -26.99 -13.13 -14.01
N ILE A 324 -27.41 -13.48 -12.81
CA ILE A 324 -26.53 -14.01 -11.76
C ILE A 324 -26.81 -15.51 -11.65
N GLU A 325 -25.77 -16.31 -11.82
CA GLU A 325 -25.78 -17.74 -11.58
C GLU A 325 -24.71 -18.09 -10.55
N THR A 326 -25.13 -18.67 -9.43
CA THR A 326 -24.18 -19.15 -8.43
C THR A 326 -24.38 -20.64 -8.18
N PHE A 327 -23.29 -21.37 -8.21
CA PHE A 327 -23.26 -22.76 -7.78
C PHE A 327 -22.46 -22.87 -6.48
N GLY A 328 -23.11 -23.29 -5.42
CA GLY A 328 -22.52 -23.42 -4.08
C GLY A 328 -22.50 -24.86 -3.61
N HIS A 329 -21.35 -25.37 -3.18
CA HIS A 329 -21.21 -26.61 -2.42
C HIS A 329 -20.90 -26.30 -0.95
N ASP A 330 -21.74 -26.74 -0.04
CA ASP A 330 -21.69 -26.37 1.39
C ASP A 330 -21.53 -24.86 1.60
N THR A 331 -22.20 -24.06 0.76
CA THR A 331 -22.08 -22.61 0.69
C THR A 331 -23.37 -21.96 1.18
N PHE A 332 -23.24 -20.93 1.98
CA PHE A 332 -24.37 -20.12 2.44
C PHE A 332 -24.64 -18.97 1.48
N HIS A 333 -25.88 -18.87 0.97
CA HIS A 333 -26.33 -17.76 0.14
C HIS A 333 -27.26 -16.86 0.94
N ASN A 334 -26.90 -15.58 1.06
CA ASN A 334 -27.75 -14.54 1.61
C ASN A 334 -28.11 -13.56 0.50
N VAL A 335 -29.36 -13.50 0.13
CA VAL A 335 -29.87 -12.67 -0.98
C VAL A 335 -30.55 -11.38 -0.50
N GLY A 336 -30.54 -11.11 0.81
CA GLY A 336 -31.20 -9.94 1.38
C GLY A 336 -32.68 -9.93 1.05
N PHE A 337 -33.18 -8.81 0.50
CA PHE A 337 -34.57 -8.64 0.04
C PHE A 337 -34.77 -8.97 -1.43
N THR A 338 -33.73 -9.39 -2.14
CA THR A 338 -33.81 -9.71 -3.57
C THR A 338 -34.56 -11.02 -3.79
N SER A 339 -35.48 -11.05 -4.75
CA SER A 339 -36.13 -12.29 -5.16
C SER A 339 -35.17 -13.13 -5.98
N ALA A 340 -34.79 -14.30 -5.47
CA ALA A 340 -33.94 -15.25 -6.14
C ALA A 340 -34.66 -16.56 -6.36
N ASP A 341 -34.53 -17.13 -7.56
CA ASP A 341 -34.97 -18.47 -7.84
C ASP A 341 -33.91 -19.47 -7.35
N ILE A 342 -34.28 -20.27 -6.36
CA ILE A 342 -33.46 -21.39 -5.90
C ILE A 342 -34.12 -22.66 -6.45
N PRO A 343 -33.58 -23.25 -7.52
CA PRO A 343 -34.08 -24.49 -8.07
C PRO A 343 -34.14 -25.58 -7.01
N ALA A 344 -35.23 -26.36 -7.00
CA ALA A 344 -35.42 -27.38 -5.99
C ALA A 344 -34.27 -28.42 -6.04
N SER A 345 -33.37 -28.36 -5.08
CA SER A 345 -32.36 -29.40 -4.86
C SER A 345 -33.02 -30.64 -4.26
N ARG A 346 -32.49 -31.83 -4.56
CA ARG A 346 -32.93 -33.06 -3.89
C ARG A 346 -32.60 -32.97 -2.39
N LYS A 347 -33.43 -33.53 -1.57
CA LYS A 347 -33.47 -33.40 -0.10
C LYS A 347 -32.15 -33.65 0.66
N ASN A 348 -31.07 -34.07 0.00
CA ASN A 348 -29.76 -34.41 0.62
C ASN A 348 -28.55 -33.90 -0.19
N GLU A 349 -28.72 -32.91 -1.05
CA GLU A 349 -27.58 -32.37 -1.82
C GLU A 349 -26.95 -31.20 -1.05
N SER A 350 -25.64 -31.29 -0.81
CA SER A 350 -24.82 -30.20 -0.26
C SER A 350 -24.61 -29.06 -1.29
N SER A 351 -24.97 -29.31 -2.54
CA SER A 351 -24.84 -28.33 -3.63
C SER A 351 -26.15 -27.63 -3.91
N LYS A 352 -26.09 -26.31 -4.03
CA LYS A 352 -27.24 -25.45 -4.34
C LYS A 352 -26.89 -24.54 -5.51
N MET A 353 -27.85 -24.35 -6.41
CA MET A 353 -27.79 -23.35 -7.46
C MET A 353 -28.77 -22.22 -7.11
N MET A 354 -28.37 -21.00 -7.36
CA MET A 354 -29.20 -19.82 -7.21
C MET A 354 -29.12 -18.99 -8.48
N VAL A 355 -30.25 -18.50 -8.96
CA VAL A 355 -30.38 -17.70 -10.17
C VAL A 355 -31.15 -16.40 -9.86
N ILE A 356 -30.64 -15.29 -10.38
CA ILE A 356 -31.29 -13.98 -10.36
C ILE A 356 -31.25 -13.41 -11.78
N GLY A 357 -32.36 -12.85 -12.27
CA GLY A 357 -32.47 -12.25 -13.59
C GLY A 357 -32.72 -13.24 -14.72
N GLU A 358 -32.64 -12.78 -15.97
CA GLU A 358 -32.95 -13.54 -17.15
C GLU A 358 -31.69 -14.05 -17.86
N GLU A 359 -31.64 -15.34 -18.23
CA GLU A 359 -30.50 -15.98 -18.89
C GLU A 359 -30.13 -15.34 -20.24
N THR A 360 -31.06 -14.63 -20.86
CA THR A 360 -30.87 -13.91 -22.13
C THR A 360 -30.06 -12.63 -21.97
N SER A 361 -29.82 -12.16 -20.75
CA SER A 361 -29.01 -10.96 -20.48
C SER A 361 -27.60 -11.10 -21.06
N PRO A 362 -27.05 -10.04 -21.68
CA PRO A 362 -25.66 -10.01 -22.14
C PRO A 362 -24.67 -9.97 -20.98
N ASN A 363 -25.09 -9.50 -19.83
CA ASN A 363 -24.26 -9.35 -18.64
C ASN A 363 -24.47 -10.55 -17.70
N LYS A 364 -23.41 -11.31 -17.45
CA LYS A 364 -23.47 -12.54 -16.66
C LYS A 364 -22.48 -12.55 -15.51
N ILE A 365 -22.99 -12.82 -14.32
CA ILE A 365 -22.20 -13.03 -13.10
C ILE A 365 -22.25 -14.53 -12.78
N GLN A 366 -21.13 -15.22 -12.90
CA GLN A 366 -21.02 -16.65 -12.64
C GLN A 366 -20.06 -16.90 -11.48
N ILE A 367 -20.58 -17.47 -10.38
CA ILE A 367 -19.79 -17.74 -9.17
C ILE A 367 -19.92 -19.22 -8.80
N ASN A 368 -18.79 -19.91 -8.76
CA ASN A 368 -18.68 -21.25 -8.19
C ASN A 368 -18.00 -21.16 -6.83
N ALA A 369 -18.68 -21.58 -5.77
CA ALA A 369 -18.17 -21.48 -4.40
C ALA A 369 -18.22 -22.84 -3.70
N VAL A 370 -17.15 -23.13 -2.94
CA VAL A 370 -17.06 -24.31 -2.10
C VAL A 370 -16.78 -23.87 -0.67
N HIS A 371 -17.60 -24.31 0.31
CA HIS A 371 -17.49 -23.96 1.72
C HIS A 371 -17.44 -22.44 1.99
N GLY A 372 -18.22 -21.65 1.26
CA GLY A 372 -18.15 -20.19 1.29
C GLY A 372 -19.42 -19.52 1.82
N ILE A 373 -19.38 -18.20 1.80
CA ILE A 373 -20.52 -17.32 2.07
C ILE A 373 -20.63 -16.34 0.90
N ILE A 374 -21.79 -16.28 0.26
CA ILE A 374 -22.08 -15.29 -0.77
C ILE A 374 -23.25 -14.43 -0.28
N ARG A 375 -23.01 -13.12 -0.18
CA ARG A 375 -24.02 -12.12 0.15
C ARG A 375 -24.26 -11.23 -1.04
N PHE A 376 -25.52 -11.04 -1.38
CA PHE A 376 -25.98 -10.13 -2.40
C PHE A 376 -26.75 -8.99 -1.72
N ALA A 377 -26.45 -7.76 -2.10
CA ALA A 377 -27.17 -6.59 -1.62
C ALA A 377 -27.35 -5.57 -2.75
N GLU A 378 -28.49 -4.89 -2.75
CA GLU A 378 -28.77 -3.76 -3.64
C GLU A 378 -28.19 -2.47 -3.06
N ASP A 379 -28.03 -2.39 -1.75
CA ASP A 379 -27.53 -1.19 -1.06
C ASP A 379 -26.40 -1.49 -0.08
N PHE A 380 -25.42 -0.57 0.00
CA PHE A 380 -24.20 -0.70 0.81
C PHE A 380 -24.48 -0.65 2.33
N ILE A 381 -25.59 -0.06 2.74
CA ILE A 381 -25.89 0.27 4.16
C ILE A 381 -26.24 -0.96 5.01
N GLU A 382 -26.67 -2.07 4.39
CA GLU A 382 -27.20 -3.24 5.11
C GLU A 382 -26.15 -4.24 5.62
N LEU A 383 -24.87 -4.08 5.29
CA LEU A 383 -23.85 -5.08 5.63
C LEU A 383 -22.86 -4.66 6.73
N GLU A 384 -23.03 -3.48 7.34
CA GLU A 384 -22.14 -3.02 8.45
C GLU A 384 -22.57 -3.47 9.86
N GLU A 385 -23.57 -4.34 10.01
CA GLU A 385 -24.01 -4.88 11.31
C GLU A 385 -23.43 -6.28 11.62
#